data_f3b4a286a0a9abc4646a24b303a751ff
#
_entry.id   f3b4a286a0a9abc4646a24b303a751ff
#
_cell.length_a   1.000
_cell.length_b   1.000
_cell.length_c   1.000
_cell.angle_alpha   90.00
_cell.angle_beta   90.00
_cell.angle_gamma   90.00
#
_symmetry.space_group_name_H-M   'P 1'
#
loop_
_entity.id
_entity.type
_entity.pdbx_description
1 polymer ?
#
loop_
_entity_poly.entity_id
_entity_poly.type
_entity_poly.pdbx_seq_one_letter_code
_entity_poly.pdbx_strand_id
1 'polypeptide(L)'
;MKEAILRVNEWCFTKMEYRPTDPWDQSAISTIKRGFGRCEEMSILFTKALRTVGIPVRYVYSPWWPFTESNHAWGEVWTSDGWHFLGAAEPTDFDFAWFRIPSRRAALVLCSAFGDYRGDRTEIMKRYGNYTVLNLTKNYTD
;
A
#
# COMPACT_ATOMS: atom_id res chain seq x y z
N MET A 1 13.42 1.30 -13.78
CA MET A 1 12.18 1.03 -13.04
C MET A 1 12.32 1.43 -11.57
N LYS A 2 13.20 0.81 -10.78
CA LYS A 2 13.39 1.10 -9.33
C LYS A 2 13.55 2.60 -9.04
N GLU A 3 14.47 3.28 -9.73
CA GLU A 3 14.69 4.71 -9.51
C GLU A 3 13.41 5.56 -9.75
N ALA A 4 12.65 5.25 -10.79
CA ALA A 4 11.41 5.95 -11.06
C ALA A 4 10.38 5.78 -9.93
N ILE A 5 10.25 4.56 -9.39
CA ILE A 5 9.38 4.28 -8.26
C ILE A 5 9.80 5.08 -7.03
N LEU A 6 11.09 5.07 -6.70
CA LEU A 6 11.63 5.81 -5.55
C LEU A 6 11.41 7.32 -5.69
N ARG A 7 11.61 7.88 -6.88
CA ARG A 7 11.33 9.31 -7.15
C ARG A 7 9.85 9.66 -7.02
N VAL A 8 8.94 8.80 -7.47
CA VAL A 8 7.50 9.02 -7.25
C VAL A 8 7.16 8.97 -5.77
N ASN A 9 7.75 8.06 -5.00
CA ASN A 9 7.55 7.99 -3.56
C ASN A 9 8.05 9.26 -2.85
N GLU A 10 9.23 9.72 -3.22
CA GLU A 10 9.82 10.97 -2.74
C GLU A 10 8.94 12.19 -3.09
N TRP A 11 8.40 12.24 -4.31
CA TRP A 11 7.44 13.26 -4.71
C TRP A 11 6.17 13.22 -3.84
N CYS A 12 5.61 12.04 -3.57
CA CYS A 12 4.47 11.90 -2.66
C CYS A 12 4.78 12.46 -1.27
N PHE A 13 5.96 12.18 -0.74
CA PHE A 13 6.43 12.70 0.55
C PHE A 13 6.47 14.24 0.56
N THR A 14 6.80 14.90 -0.55
CA THR A 14 6.79 16.36 -0.64
C THR A 14 5.39 16.98 -0.67
N LYS A 15 4.33 16.17 -0.89
CA LYS A 15 2.94 16.64 -1.05
C LYS A 15 2.10 16.54 0.19
N MET A 16 2.53 15.78 1.17
CA MET A 16 1.75 15.57 2.38
C MET A 16 2.62 15.18 3.57
N GLU A 17 2.11 15.42 4.75
CA GLU A 17 2.65 14.93 6.00
C GLU A 17 1.66 13.96 6.68
N TYR A 18 2.18 13.05 7.51
CA TYR A 18 1.32 12.19 8.31
C TYR A 18 0.60 13.01 9.39
N ARG A 19 -0.72 12.95 9.36
CA ARG A 19 -1.58 13.43 10.45
C ARG A 19 -2.86 12.60 10.53
N PRO A 20 -3.43 12.39 11.72
CA PRO A 20 -4.79 11.85 11.84
C PRO A 20 -5.78 12.69 11.03
N THR A 21 -6.71 12.00 10.38
CA THR A 21 -7.81 12.60 9.62
C THR A 21 -9.14 12.12 10.17
N ASP A 22 -10.23 12.55 9.54
CA ASP A 22 -11.55 12.00 9.78
C ASP A 22 -11.59 10.49 9.50
N PRO A 23 -12.60 9.74 9.98
CA PRO A 23 -12.69 8.29 9.78
C PRO A 23 -12.89 7.86 8.31
N TRP A 24 -12.99 8.81 7.39
CA TRP A 24 -13.19 8.59 5.97
C TRP A 24 -11.91 8.79 5.19
N ASP A 25 -11.64 7.88 4.24
CA ASP A 25 -10.51 8.01 3.34
C ASP A 25 -10.66 9.23 2.42
N GLN A 26 -9.56 9.94 2.21
CA GLN A 26 -9.50 11.05 1.26
C GLN A 26 -9.03 10.56 -0.11
N SER A 27 -9.53 11.22 -1.17
CA SER A 27 -8.95 11.03 -2.51
C SER A 27 -7.53 11.58 -2.57
N ALA A 28 -6.73 11.09 -3.52
CA ALA A 28 -5.37 11.60 -3.75
C ALA A 28 -5.33 13.12 -3.98
N ILE A 29 -6.31 13.65 -4.73
CA ILE A 29 -6.42 15.10 -4.99
C ILE A 29 -6.73 15.88 -3.72
N SER A 30 -7.65 15.37 -2.89
CA SER A 30 -7.97 15.99 -1.60
C SER A 30 -6.76 15.97 -0.66
N THR A 31 -6.01 14.86 -0.64
CA THR A 31 -4.80 14.72 0.16
C THR A 31 -3.73 15.76 -0.25
N ILE A 32 -3.49 15.93 -1.55
CA ILE A 32 -2.56 16.95 -2.05
C ILE A 32 -3.01 18.36 -1.66
N LYS A 33 -4.31 18.66 -1.82
CA LYS A 33 -4.85 20.00 -1.49
C LYS A 33 -4.78 20.31 0.00
N ARG A 34 -5.00 19.33 0.85
CA ARG A 34 -4.94 19.50 2.32
C ARG A 34 -3.51 19.42 2.86
N GLY A 35 -2.61 18.71 2.17
CA GLY A 35 -1.22 18.53 2.56
C GLY A 35 -1.01 17.55 3.71
N PHE A 36 -2.00 16.71 4.06
CA PHE A 36 -1.87 15.71 5.13
C PHE A 36 -2.84 14.54 4.99
N GLY A 37 -2.52 13.46 5.67
CA GLY A 37 -3.35 12.26 5.76
C GLY A 37 -2.71 11.18 6.63
N ARG A 38 -3.43 10.08 6.82
CA ARG A 38 -2.96 8.88 7.50
C ARG A 38 -2.17 8.00 6.52
N CYS A 39 -1.75 6.82 6.97
CA CYS A 39 -1.10 5.82 6.09
C CYS A 39 -2.01 5.37 4.94
N GLU A 40 -3.33 5.35 5.13
CA GLU A 40 -4.31 5.07 4.08
C GLU A 40 -4.23 6.09 2.96
N GLU A 41 -4.28 7.38 3.27
CA GLU A 41 -4.20 8.47 2.27
C GLU A 41 -2.82 8.53 1.62
N MET A 42 -1.75 8.30 2.37
CA MET A 42 -0.38 8.18 1.84
C MET A 42 -0.32 7.06 0.80
N SER A 43 -0.89 5.90 1.11
CA SER A 43 -0.92 4.74 0.21
C SER A 43 -1.83 4.95 -1.00
N ILE A 44 -2.96 5.64 -0.85
CA ILE A 44 -3.85 6.03 -1.94
C ILE A 44 -3.11 6.97 -2.89
N LEU A 45 -2.45 8.01 -2.38
CA LEU A 45 -1.68 8.95 -3.19
C LEU A 45 -0.55 8.25 -3.96
N PHE A 46 0.25 7.45 -3.27
CA PHE A 46 1.35 6.68 -3.86
C PHE A 46 0.87 5.74 -4.97
N THR A 47 -0.19 4.97 -4.71
CA THR A 47 -0.78 4.05 -5.68
C THR A 47 -1.29 4.80 -6.92
N LYS A 48 -1.99 5.91 -6.73
CA LYS A 48 -2.51 6.71 -7.85
C LYS A 48 -1.37 7.35 -8.66
N ALA A 49 -0.37 7.90 -8.00
CA ALA A 49 0.78 8.52 -8.66
C ALA A 49 1.55 7.51 -9.55
N LEU A 50 1.84 6.32 -9.01
CA LEU A 50 2.53 5.27 -9.78
C LEU A 50 1.70 4.78 -10.96
N ARG A 51 0.40 4.53 -10.77
CA ARG A 51 -0.49 4.11 -11.87
C ARG A 51 -0.60 5.17 -12.97
N THR A 52 -0.56 6.44 -12.62
CA THR A 52 -0.58 7.55 -13.58
C THR A 52 0.63 7.52 -14.52
N VAL A 53 1.77 7.05 -14.05
CA VAL A 53 2.99 6.91 -14.87
C VAL A 53 3.21 5.48 -15.38
N GLY A 54 2.18 4.63 -15.32
CA GLY A 54 2.19 3.29 -15.89
C GLY A 54 2.94 2.23 -15.10
N ILE A 55 3.24 2.47 -13.82
CA ILE A 55 3.95 1.51 -12.97
C ILE A 55 2.93 0.66 -12.21
N PRO A 56 3.00 -0.69 -12.31
CA PRO A 56 2.10 -1.58 -11.59
C PRO A 56 2.34 -1.48 -10.07
N VAL A 57 1.27 -1.22 -9.35
CA VAL A 57 1.29 -1.07 -7.89
C VAL A 57 -0.03 -1.53 -7.30
N ARG A 58 0.02 -2.12 -6.10
CA ARG A 58 -1.16 -2.48 -5.34
C ARG A 58 -1.13 -1.88 -3.94
N TYR A 59 -2.32 -1.53 -3.45
CA TYR A 59 -2.54 -1.06 -2.09
C TYR A 59 -2.64 -2.26 -1.17
N VAL A 60 -1.80 -2.31 -0.15
CA VAL A 60 -1.72 -3.40 0.82
C VAL A 60 -1.96 -2.85 2.22
N TYR A 61 -2.62 -3.62 3.07
CA TYR A 61 -2.92 -3.19 4.43
C TYR A 61 -3.03 -4.36 5.41
N SER A 62 -2.68 -4.11 6.65
CA SER A 62 -3.06 -4.94 7.79
C SER A 62 -4.19 -4.25 8.52
N PRO A 63 -5.41 -4.81 8.55
CA PRO A 63 -6.57 -4.14 9.12
C PRO A 63 -6.43 -3.95 10.64
N TRP A 64 -5.66 -4.80 11.29
CA TRP A 64 -5.42 -4.74 12.72
C TRP A 64 -4.17 -5.52 13.11
N TRP A 65 -3.28 -4.90 13.85
CA TRP A 65 -2.12 -5.59 14.40
C TRP A 65 -2.53 -6.44 15.61
N PRO A 66 -2.12 -7.73 15.73
CA PRO A 66 -2.51 -8.58 16.87
C PRO A 66 -1.88 -8.17 18.19
N PHE A 67 -0.94 -7.24 18.20
CA PHE A 67 -0.16 -6.83 19.37
C PHE A 67 -0.36 -5.34 19.75
N THR A 68 -1.20 -4.60 19.05
CA THR A 68 -1.51 -3.20 19.36
C THR A 68 -2.83 -2.78 18.72
N GLU A 69 -3.51 -1.81 19.30
CA GLU A 69 -4.76 -1.24 18.78
C GLU A 69 -4.50 -0.28 17.60
N SER A 70 -3.97 -0.82 16.51
CA SER A 70 -3.62 -0.04 15.33
C SER A 70 -3.67 -0.89 14.07
N ASN A 71 -3.68 -0.22 12.94
CA ASN A 71 -3.58 -0.79 11.60
C ASN A 71 -2.43 -0.14 10.84
N HIS A 72 -2.16 -0.59 9.62
CA HIS A 72 -1.24 0.08 8.70
C HIS A 72 -1.57 -0.22 7.26
N ALA A 73 -1.27 0.73 6.37
CA ALA A 73 -1.38 0.59 4.93
C ALA A 73 -0.08 1.02 4.26
N TRP A 74 0.27 0.36 3.14
CA TRP A 74 1.47 0.61 2.36
C TRP A 74 1.28 0.26 0.89
N GLY A 75 2.31 0.34 0.09
CA GLY A 75 2.29 -0.05 -1.31
C GLY A 75 3.18 -1.25 -1.61
N GLU A 76 2.77 -2.09 -2.55
CA GLU A 76 3.66 -3.02 -3.24
C GLU A 76 3.73 -2.67 -4.71
N VAL A 77 4.94 -2.67 -5.25
CA VAL A 77 5.25 -2.38 -6.65
C VAL A 77 5.75 -3.62 -7.36
N TRP A 78 5.38 -3.78 -8.62
CA TRP A 78 5.85 -4.89 -9.43
C TRP A 78 7.06 -4.47 -10.28
N THR A 79 8.09 -5.28 -10.22
CA THR A 79 9.27 -5.16 -11.08
C THR A 79 9.56 -6.48 -11.79
N SER A 80 10.62 -6.58 -12.57
CA SER A 80 11.00 -7.81 -13.29
C SER A 80 11.32 -9.01 -12.38
N ASP A 81 11.63 -8.76 -11.13
CA ASP A 81 11.98 -9.77 -10.11
C ASP A 81 10.87 -10.01 -9.07
N GLY A 82 9.71 -9.34 -9.22
CA GLY A 82 8.53 -9.61 -8.41
C GLY A 82 7.94 -8.40 -7.69
N TRP A 83 7.15 -8.68 -6.66
CA TRP A 83 6.56 -7.67 -5.79
C TRP A 83 7.52 -7.22 -4.70
N HIS A 84 7.64 -5.91 -4.52
CA HIS A 84 8.43 -5.26 -3.47
C HIS A 84 7.56 -4.31 -2.67
N PHE A 85 7.64 -4.35 -1.34
CA PHE A 85 6.91 -3.41 -0.52
C PHE A 85 7.69 -2.11 -0.29
N LEU A 86 6.94 -1.03 -0.07
CA LEU A 86 7.45 0.30 0.26
C LEU A 86 6.51 0.99 1.24
N GLY A 87 7.08 1.74 2.17
CA GLY A 87 6.31 2.76 2.90
C GLY A 87 5.84 3.83 1.91
N ALA A 88 4.53 4.02 1.79
CA ALA A 88 3.96 4.98 0.86
C ALA A 88 4.18 6.42 1.37
N ALA A 89 4.67 7.30 0.50
CA ALA A 89 5.12 8.64 0.87
C ALA A 89 6.15 8.65 2.02
N GLU A 90 6.92 7.58 2.12
CA GLU A 90 8.04 7.41 3.05
C GLU A 90 9.29 7.07 2.22
N PRO A 91 10.25 7.99 2.05
CA PRO A 91 11.43 7.76 1.20
C PRO A 91 12.36 6.69 1.80
N THR A 92 12.17 5.46 1.40
CA THR A 92 13.00 4.30 1.80
C THR A 92 13.32 3.45 0.57
N ASP A 93 14.19 2.47 0.72
CA ASP A 93 14.46 1.51 -0.36
C ASP A 93 13.42 0.38 -0.37
N PHE A 94 13.41 -0.43 -1.42
CA PHE A 94 12.58 -1.62 -1.56
C PHE A 94 12.77 -2.58 -0.39
N ASP A 95 11.67 -3.16 0.08
CA ASP A 95 11.63 -4.15 1.15
C ASP A 95 12.28 -3.68 2.46
N PHE A 96 12.39 -2.36 2.60
CA PHE A 96 12.92 -1.71 3.79
C PHE A 96 11.96 -0.62 4.28
N ALA A 97 11.28 -0.88 5.39
CA ALA A 97 10.34 0.04 6.03
C ALA A 97 10.23 -0.27 7.52
N TRP A 98 9.78 0.69 8.32
CA TRP A 98 9.62 0.53 9.76
C TRP A 98 8.67 -0.63 10.12
N PHE A 99 7.67 -0.90 9.29
CA PHE A 99 6.68 -1.96 9.51
C PHE A 99 7.16 -3.36 9.08
N ARG A 100 8.36 -3.52 8.60
CA ARG A 100 8.93 -4.82 8.20
C ARG A 100 8.86 -5.85 9.33
N ILE A 101 9.19 -5.47 10.55
CA ILE A 101 9.10 -6.38 11.71
C ILE A 101 7.64 -6.57 12.15
N PRO A 102 6.82 -5.53 12.33
CA PRO A 102 5.40 -5.71 12.59
C PRO A 102 4.67 -6.61 11.59
N SER A 103 4.94 -6.46 10.28
CA SER A 103 4.26 -7.24 9.24
C SER A 103 4.55 -8.75 9.33
N ARG A 104 5.72 -9.15 9.81
CA ARG A 104 6.05 -10.57 10.06
C ARG A 104 5.20 -11.22 11.16
N ARG A 105 4.56 -10.42 11.98
CA ARG A 105 3.68 -10.85 13.08
C ARG A 105 2.20 -10.53 12.81
N ALA A 106 1.87 -10.13 11.59
CA ALA A 106 0.51 -9.80 11.21
C ALA A 106 -0.38 -11.05 11.21
N ALA A 107 -1.60 -10.91 11.72
CA ALA A 107 -2.63 -11.94 11.59
C ALA A 107 -3.22 -11.95 10.16
N LEU A 108 -3.32 -10.78 9.54
CA LEU A 108 -3.82 -10.60 8.18
C LEU A 108 -3.05 -9.47 7.48
N VAL A 109 -2.63 -9.76 6.25
CA VAL A 109 -2.16 -8.77 5.27
C VAL A 109 -3.02 -8.93 4.03
N LEU A 110 -3.73 -7.88 3.64
CA LEU A 110 -4.74 -7.90 2.60
C LEU A 110 -4.41 -6.91 1.48
N CYS A 111 -4.95 -7.20 0.29
CA CYS A 111 -4.90 -6.32 -0.87
C CYS A 111 -6.24 -6.35 -1.59
N SER A 112 -6.71 -5.21 -2.08
CA SER A 112 -7.87 -5.14 -2.97
C SER A 112 -7.42 -5.00 -4.42
N ALA A 113 -7.67 -6.02 -5.22
CA ALA A 113 -7.43 -6.02 -6.66
C ALA A 113 -8.73 -5.67 -7.39
N PHE A 114 -8.73 -4.57 -8.14
CA PHE A 114 -9.89 -4.11 -8.89
C PHE A 114 -9.94 -4.73 -10.29
N GLY A 115 -11.16 -4.98 -10.76
CA GLY A 115 -11.40 -5.63 -12.04
C GLY A 115 -11.33 -7.16 -11.96
N ASP A 116 -11.11 -7.80 -13.11
CA ASP A 116 -11.02 -9.27 -13.21
C ASP A 116 -9.62 -9.75 -12.82
N TYR A 117 -9.46 -10.12 -11.57
CA TYR A 117 -8.19 -10.64 -11.05
C TYR A 117 -7.92 -12.05 -11.62
N ARG A 118 -6.79 -12.18 -12.33
CA ARG A 118 -6.33 -13.41 -12.99
C ARG A 118 -5.00 -13.96 -12.44
N GLY A 119 -4.54 -13.43 -11.32
CA GLY A 119 -3.31 -13.88 -10.66
C GLY A 119 -3.48 -15.15 -9.85
N ASP A 120 -2.61 -15.37 -8.88
CA ASP A 120 -2.59 -16.58 -8.04
C ASP A 120 -3.92 -16.76 -7.30
N ARG A 121 -4.63 -17.83 -7.64
CA ARG A 121 -5.92 -18.16 -7.03
C ARG A 121 -5.81 -18.53 -5.56
N THR A 122 -4.63 -18.94 -5.09
CA THR A 122 -4.41 -19.29 -3.67
C THR A 122 -4.41 -18.06 -2.77
N GLU A 123 -4.22 -16.87 -3.34
CA GLU A 123 -4.31 -15.61 -2.61
C GLU A 123 -5.76 -15.11 -2.47
N ILE A 124 -6.71 -15.63 -3.24
CA ILE A 124 -8.08 -15.13 -3.23
C ILE A 124 -8.76 -15.48 -1.91
N MET A 125 -9.06 -14.45 -1.12
CA MET A 125 -9.85 -14.57 0.09
C MET A 125 -11.35 -14.43 -0.20
N LYS A 126 -11.74 -13.43 -1.01
CA LYS A 126 -13.14 -13.19 -1.37
C LYS A 126 -13.25 -12.42 -2.67
N ARG A 127 -14.22 -12.80 -3.51
CA ARG A 127 -14.59 -12.05 -4.72
C ARG A 127 -15.83 -11.22 -4.46
N TYR A 128 -15.79 -9.98 -4.93
CA TYR A 128 -16.93 -9.08 -5.03
C TYR A 128 -17.20 -8.78 -6.52
N GLY A 129 -18.27 -8.06 -6.84
CA GLY A 129 -18.64 -7.81 -8.23
C GLY A 129 -17.56 -7.11 -9.06
N ASN A 130 -16.87 -6.13 -8.48
CA ASN A 130 -15.92 -5.27 -9.16
C ASN A 130 -14.50 -5.31 -8.58
N TYR A 131 -14.26 -6.09 -7.53
CA TYR A 131 -12.93 -6.28 -6.95
C TYR A 131 -12.81 -7.62 -6.23
N THR A 132 -11.57 -8.03 -6.00
CA THR A 132 -11.20 -9.25 -5.29
C THR A 132 -10.32 -8.88 -4.10
N VAL A 133 -10.63 -9.39 -2.93
CA VAL A 133 -9.73 -9.29 -1.76
C VAL A 133 -8.77 -10.45 -1.78
N LEU A 134 -7.49 -10.14 -1.74
CA LEU A 134 -6.38 -11.09 -1.69
C LEU A 134 -5.84 -11.16 -0.27
N ASN A 135 -5.49 -12.36 0.17
CA ASN A 135 -4.76 -12.60 1.41
C ASN A 135 -3.28 -12.82 1.08
N LEU A 136 -2.47 -11.85 1.44
CA LEU A 136 -1.03 -11.84 1.20
C LEU A 136 -0.22 -12.20 2.45
N THR A 137 -0.88 -12.63 3.53
CA THR A 137 -0.24 -12.85 4.83
C THR A 137 1.00 -13.74 4.74
N LYS A 138 0.92 -14.82 3.96
CA LYS A 138 2.04 -15.75 3.72
C LYS A 138 3.30 -15.11 3.10
N ASN A 139 3.15 -13.96 2.45
CA ASN A 139 4.27 -13.25 1.81
C ASN A 139 5.05 -12.37 2.82
N TYR A 140 4.50 -12.19 4.01
CA TYR A 140 5.07 -11.34 5.08
C TYR A 140 5.45 -12.13 6.33
N THR A 141 4.67 -13.12 6.67
CA THR A 141 4.88 -13.94 7.89
C THR A 141 5.82 -15.10 7.62
N ASP A 142 6.63 -15.42 8.62
CA ASP A 142 7.53 -16.58 8.58
C ASP A 142 6.76 -17.89 8.78
#